data_11d80d91b976d8a23cd996bda1284034
#
_entry.id   11d80d91b976d8a23cd996bda1284034
#
_cell.length_a   1.000
_cell.length_b   1.000
_cell.length_c   1.000
_cell.angle_alpha   90.00
_cell.angle_beta   90.00
_cell.angle_gamma   90.00
#
_symmetry.space_group_name_H-M   'P 1'
#
loop_
_entity.id
_entity.type
_entity.pdbx_description
1 polymer ?
#
loop_
_entity_poly.entity_id
_entity_poly.type
_entity_poly.pdbx_seq_one_letter_code
_entity_poly.pdbx_strand_id
1 'polypeptide(L)'
;MQKTLKILFIEDDAIEIIKFNRVLKTLGLNHIIIESENGEDALVILKEKQTIPDIVILDLNMPKLNGIEFLRILKNDAMLKYIPAIILTTSNNHKDILECYKIGIAGYMLKPLKYEEYLDQIQRLVAYWTTNELIIP
;
A
#
# COMPACT_ATOMS: atom_id res chain seq x y z
N MET A 1 -0.59 20.52 -12.75
CA MET A 1 -1.58 19.95 -11.82
C MET A 1 -1.13 18.57 -11.34
N GLN A 2 -1.08 18.36 -10.04
CA GLN A 2 -0.69 17.08 -9.51
C GLN A 2 -1.86 16.10 -9.62
N LYS A 3 -1.54 14.84 -9.95
CA LYS A 3 -2.49 13.74 -9.92
C LYS A 3 -3.01 13.53 -8.51
N THR A 4 -4.29 13.26 -8.39
CA THR A 4 -4.87 12.75 -7.15
C THR A 4 -4.84 11.23 -7.20
N LEU A 5 -4.10 10.61 -6.30
CA LEU A 5 -4.01 9.17 -6.21
C LEU A 5 -5.16 8.61 -5.39
N LYS A 6 -5.65 7.45 -5.81
CA LYS A 6 -6.53 6.61 -5.00
C LYS A 6 -5.66 5.49 -4.44
N ILE A 7 -5.47 5.48 -3.14
CA ILE A 7 -4.56 4.58 -2.45
C ILE A 7 -5.35 3.61 -1.58
N LEU A 8 -5.18 2.32 -1.81
CA LEU A 8 -5.71 1.30 -0.90
C LEU A 8 -4.64 1.05 0.15
N PHE A 9 -4.93 1.43 1.39
CA PHE A 9 -4.01 1.31 2.52
C PHE A 9 -4.48 0.15 3.40
N ILE A 10 -3.72 -0.94 3.41
CA ILE A 10 -4.06 -2.17 4.12
C ILE A 10 -3.20 -2.26 5.38
N GLU A 11 -3.81 -2.03 6.54
CA GLU A 11 -3.14 -1.96 7.82
C GLU A 11 -4.15 -2.31 8.93
N ASP A 12 -3.77 -3.21 9.82
CA ASP A 12 -4.64 -3.61 10.93
C ASP A 12 -4.48 -2.77 12.18
N ASP A 13 -3.39 -2.02 12.30
CA ASP A 13 -3.11 -1.18 13.47
C ASP A 13 -3.75 0.21 13.28
N ALA A 14 -4.75 0.51 14.12
CA ALA A 14 -5.45 1.79 14.06
C ALA A 14 -4.51 2.99 14.26
N ILE A 15 -3.46 2.84 15.07
CA ILE A 15 -2.48 3.90 15.29
C ILE A 15 -1.71 4.20 14.00
N GLU A 16 -1.34 3.17 13.27
CA GLU A 16 -0.64 3.32 11.99
C GLU A 16 -1.52 3.98 10.93
N ILE A 17 -2.80 3.67 10.92
CA ILE A 17 -3.77 4.29 10.01
C ILE A 17 -3.88 5.79 10.32
N ILE A 18 -4.02 6.15 11.58
CA ILE A 18 -4.10 7.55 12.01
C ILE A 18 -2.82 8.30 11.65
N LYS A 19 -1.67 7.67 11.86
CA LYS A 19 -0.36 8.25 11.59
C LYS A 19 -0.19 8.54 10.09
N PHE A 20 -0.58 7.61 9.24
CA PHE A 20 -0.50 7.78 7.79
C PHE A 20 -1.38 8.95 7.32
N ASN A 21 -2.61 9.01 7.79
CA ASN A 21 -3.52 10.10 7.45
C ASN A 21 -3.02 11.45 7.95
N ARG A 22 -2.43 11.47 9.14
CA ARG A 22 -1.85 12.69 9.71
C ARG A 22 -0.69 13.22 8.86
N VAL A 23 0.17 12.32 8.37
CA VAL A 23 1.28 12.69 7.50
C VAL A 23 0.77 13.36 6.23
N LEU A 24 -0.22 12.77 5.58
CA LEU A 24 -0.79 13.35 4.36
C LEU A 24 -1.38 14.72 4.62
N LYS A 25 -2.08 14.88 5.73
CA LYS A 25 -2.66 16.17 6.12
C LYS A 25 -1.59 17.21 6.40
N THR A 26 -0.54 16.83 7.13
CA THR A 26 0.58 17.71 7.45
C THR A 26 1.29 18.19 6.20
N LEU A 27 1.43 17.31 5.21
CA LEU A 27 2.07 17.62 3.92
C LEU A 27 1.15 18.36 2.96
N GLY A 28 -0.13 18.53 3.30
CA GLY A 28 -1.10 19.18 2.42
C GLY A 28 -1.44 18.35 1.19
N LEU A 29 -1.35 17.04 1.28
CA LEU A 29 -1.61 16.13 0.17
C LEU A 29 -3.04 15.60 0.23
N ASN A 30 -3.81 15.89 -0.82
CA ASN A 30 -5.24 15.54 -0.89
C ASN A 30 -5.47 14.32 -1.77
N HIS A 31 -4.96 13.17 -1.33
CA HIS A 31 -5.20 11.90 -2.00
C HIS A 31 -6.38 11.17 -1.37
N ILE A 32 -6.99 10.27 -2.14
CA ILE A 32 -8.12 9.47 -1.66
C ILE A 32 -7.56 8.20 -1.04
N ILE A 33 -7.81 8.02 0.25
CA ILE A 33 -7.33 6.85 1.00
C ILE A 33 -8.52 5.92 1.24
N ILE A 34 -8.40 4.69 0.75
CA ILE A 34 -9.35 3.62 1.02
C ILE A 34 -8.68 2.72 2.05
N GLU A 35 -9.27 2.63 3.25
CA GLU A 35 -8.70 1.87 4.35
C GLU A 35 -9.22 0.44 4.37
N SER A 36 -8.35 -0.50 4.65
CA SER A 36 -8.69 -1.90 4.85
C SER A 36 -7.90 -2.45 6.03
N GLU A 37 -8.54 -3.26 6.86
CA GLU A 37 -7.92 -3.78 8.08
C GLU A 37 -7.15 -5.08 7.86
N ASN A 38 -7.39 -5.77 6.75
CA ASN A 38 -6.73 -7.04 6.46
C ASN A 38 -6.88 -7.41 4.98
N GLY A 39 -6.22 -8.50 4.59
CA GLY A 39 -6.23 -8.93 3.19
C GLY A 39 -7.59 -9.40 2.68
N GLU A 40 -8.40 -10.02 3.53
CA GLU A 40 -9.74 -10.44 3.13
C GLU A 40 -10.63 -9.25 2.80
N ASP A 41 -10.62 -8.25 3.67
CA ASP A 41 -11.39 -7.02 3.48
C ASP A 41 -10.92 -6.29 2.22
N ALA A 42 -9.62 -6.26 1.99
CA ALA A 42 -9.04 -5.65 0.80
C ALA A 42 -9.54 -6.34 -0.48
N LEU A 43 -9.62 -7.66 -0.49
CA LEU A 43 -10.13 -8.40 -1.64
C LEU A 43 -11.62 -8.14 -1.89
N VAL A 44 -12.41 -7.97 -0.83
CA VAL A 44 -13.81 -7.56 -0.96
C VAL A 44 -13.91 -6.21 -1.67
N ILE A 45 -13.10 -5.25 -1.24
CA ILE A 45 -13.06 -3.91 -1.84
C ILE A 45 -12.71 -4.01 -3.33
N LEU A 46 -11.69 -4.77 -3.66
CA LEU A 46 -11.18 -4.86 -5.03
C LEU A 46 -12.11 -5.66 -5.96
N LYS A 47 -12.59 -6.81 -5.50
CA LYS A 47 -13.35 -7.74 -6.34
C LYS A 47 -14.86 -7.54 -6.29
N GLU A 48 -15.41 -7.46 -5.09
CA GLU A 48 -16.87 -7.36 -4.93
C GLU A 48 -17.39 -5.95 -5.13
N LYS A 49 -16.71 -4.96 -4.56
CA LYS A 49 -17.09 -3.55 -4.73
C LYS A 49 -16.50 -2.94 -5.99
N GLN A 50 -15.60 -3.65 -6.65
CA GLN A 50 -14.93 -3.21 -7.88
C GLN A 50 -14.33 -1.81 -7.77
N THR A 51 -13.78 -1.51 -6.59
CA THR A 51 -13.09 -0.25 -6.35
C THR A 51 -11.62 -0.47 -6.64
N ILE A 52 -11.13 0.12 -7.74
CA ILE A 52 -9.76 -0.09 -8.20
C ILE A 52 -8.91 1.10 -7.81
N PRO A 53 -7.92 0.91 -6.91
CA PRO A 53 -7.00 1.98 -6.55
C PRO A 53 -5.91 2.16 -7.59
N ASP A 54 -5.20 3.27 -7.50
CA ASP A 54 -4.02 3.52 -8.33
C ASP A 54 -2.82 2.73 -7.81
N ILE A 55 -2.67 2.65 -6.49
CA ILE A 55 -1.62 1.86 -5.83
C ILE A 55 -2.17 1.22 -4.57
N VAL A 56 -1.49 0.17 -4.13
CA VAL A 56 -1.76 -0.50 -2.86
C VAL A 56 -0.53 -0.31 -1.96
N ILE A 57 -0.76 0.11 -0.72
CA ILE A 57 0.27 0.15 0.32
C ILE A 57 -0.19 -0.82 1.40
N LEU A 58 0.66 -1.79 1.75
CA LEU A 58 0.25 -2.80 2.73
C LEU A 58 1.36 -3.19 3.68
N ASP A 59 0.96 -3.57 4.90
CA ASP A 59 1.83 -4.22 5.86
C ASP A 59 1.77 -5.74 5.65
N LEU A 60 2.83 -6.44 5.96
CA LEU A 60 2.88 -7.89 5.84
C LEU A 60 2.26 -8.60 7.04
N ASN A 61 2.39 -8.01 8.23
CA ASN A 61 1.99 -8.64 9.48
C ASN A 61 0.56 -8.30 9.85
N MET A 62 -0.40 -9.02 9.30
CA MET A 62 -1.81 -8.80 9.55
C MET A 62 -2.52 -10.11 9.90
N PRO A 63 -3.59 -10.05 10.72
CA PRO A 63 -4.42 -11.23 10.98
C PRO A 63 -5.24 -11.61 9.74
N LYS A 64 -5.83 -12.79 9.78
CA LYS A 64 -6.59 -13.36 8.68
C LYS A 64 -5.69 -13.52 7.46
N LEU A 65 -6.07 -13.06 6.28
CA LEU A 65 -5.21 -13.16 5.11
C LEU A 65 -4.03 -12.20 5.26
N ASN A 66 -2.81 -12.74 5.45
CA ASN A 66 -1.61 -11.92 5.65
C ASN A 66 -1.16 -11.26 4.34
N GLY A 67 -0.19 -10.33 4.44
CA GLY A 67 0.24 -9.53 3.31
C GLY A 67 0.78 -10.33 2.14
N ILE A 68 1.56 -11.37 2.40
CA ILE A 68 2.15 -12.20 1.33
C ILE A 68 1.07 -12.99 0.60
N GLU A 69 0.15 -13.57 1.34
CA GLU A 69 -0.99 -14.29 0.74
C GLU A 69 -1.86 -13.36 -0.10
N PHE A 70 -2.13 -12.16 0.41
CA PHE A 70 -2.86 -11.14 -0.33
C PHE A 70 -2.15 -10.79 -1.63
N LEU A 71 -0.84 -10.57 -1.58
CA LEU A 71 -0.03 -10.25 -2.75
C LEU A 71 -0.11 -11.33 -3.83
N ARG A 72 -0.05 -12.59 -3.43
CA ARG A 72 -0.15 -13.70 -4.39
C ARG A 72 -1.48 -13.66 -5.13
N ILE A 73 -2.56 -13.43 -4.40
CA ILE A 73 -3.90 -13.36 -5.00
C ILE A 73 -3.98 -12.15 -5.93
N LEU A 74 -3.50 -10.99 -5.49
CA LEU A 74 -3.50 -9.77 -6.29
C LEU A 74 -2.73 -9.96 -7.60
N LYS A 75 -1.53 -10.52 -7.54
CA LYS A 75 -0.64 -10.64 -8.69
C LYS A 75 -0.98 -11.81 -9.62
N ASN A 76 -1.84 -12.72 -9.17
CA ASN A 76 -2.37 -13.80 -10.02
C ASN A 76 -3.70 -13.45 -10.67
N ASP A 77 -4.30 -12.34 -10.32
CA ASP A 77 -5.57 -11.90 -10.92
C ASP A 77 -5.30 -11.17 -12.24
N ALA A 78 -6.03 -11.56 -13.28
CA ALA A 78 -5.80 -11.03 -14.64
C ALA A 78 -5.97 -9.52 -14.74
N MET A 79 -6.84 -8.94 -13.91
CA MET A 79 -7.13 -7.49 -13.94
C MET A 79 -6.33 -6.75 -12.86
N LEU A 80 -6.24 -7.32 -11.67
CA LEU A 80 -5.66 -6.64 -10.51
C LEU A 80 -4.13 -6.66 -10.50
N LYS A 81 -3.50 -7.56 -11.25
CA LYS A 81 -2.04 -7.72 -11.24
C LYS A 81 -1.29 -6.46 -11.68
N TYR A 82 -1.94 -5.56 -12.40
CA TYR A 82 -1.31 -4.33 -12.87
C TYR A 82 -1.26 -3.22 -11.82
N ILE A 83 -1.93 -3.40 -10.69
CA ILE A 83 -1.91 -2.41 -9.62
C ILE A 83 -0.58 -2.52 -8.88
N PRO A 84 0.24 -1.46 -8.84
CA PRO A 84 1.49 -1.49 -8.09
C PRO A 84 1.22 -1.68 -6.60
N ALA A 85 1.97 -2.59 -5.99
CA ALA A 85 1.88 -2.86 -4.56
C ALA A 85 3.19 -2.49 -3.89
N ILE A 86 3.12 -1.65 -2.87
CA ILE A 86 4.26 -1.20 -2.09
C ILE A 86 4.09 -1.74 -0.66
N ILE A 87 5.13 -2.43 -0.17
CA ILE A 87 5.14 -2.92 1.21
C ILE A 87 5.65 -1.80 2.11
N LEU A 88 4.96 -1.56 3.20
CA LEU A 88 5.37 -0.62 4.24
C LEU A 88 5.22 -1.34 5.57
N THR A 89 6.34 -1.82 6.13
CA THR A 89 6.32 -2.74 7.25
C THR A 89 7.55 -2.55 8.14
N THR A 90 7.49 -3.09 9.37
CA THR A 90 8.65 -3.14 10.25
C THR A 90 9.50 -4.39 10.03
N SER A 91 9.02 -5.35 9.24
CA SER A 91 9.76 -6.58 8.99
C SER A 91 10.93 -6.37 8.02
N ASN A 92 12.15 -6.66 8.49
CA ASN A 92 13.35 -6.64 7.65
C ASN A 92 13.85 -8.05 7.32
N ASN A 93 12.98 -9.03 7.42
CA ASN A 93 13.33 -10.43 7.16
C ASN A 93 13.64 -10.63 5.68
N HIS A 94 14.84 -11.10 5.38
CA HIS A 94 15.29 -11.28 3.98
C HIS A 94 14.42 -12.26 3.18
N LYS A 95 13.86 -13.28 3.83
CA LYS A 95 12.97 -14.24 3.15
C LYS A 95 11.70 -13.55 2.70
N ASP A 96 11.14 -12.72 3.56
CA ASP A 96 9.91 -11.97 3.23
C ASP A 96 10.18 -11.00 2.08
N ILE A 97 11.29 -10.27 2.15
CA ILE A 97 11.66 -9.32 1.10
C ILE A 97 11.82 -10.03 -0.24
N LEU A 98 12.56 -11.13 -0.26
CA LEU A 98 12.79 -11.91 -1.48
C LEU A 98 11.47 -12.46 -2.03
N GLU A 99 10.64 -13.03 -1.17
CA GLU A 99 9.35 -13.58 -1.58
C GLU A 99 8.45 -12.52 -2.20
N CYS A 100 8.39 -11.34 -1.58
CA CYS A 100 7.59 -10.24 -2.09
C CYS A 100 8.06 -9.80 -3.48
N TYR A 101 9.38 -9.67 -3.70
CA TYR A 101 9.89 -9.30 -5.01
C TYR A 101 9.66 -10.39 -6.05
N LYS A 102 9.73 -11.66 -5.68
CA LYS A 102 9.40 -12.76 -6.58
C LYS A 102 7.93 -12.72 -7.01
N ILE A 103 7.04 -12.35 -6.10
CA ILE A 103 5.62 -12.21 -6.41
C ILE A 103 5.38 -11.03 -7.34
N GLY A 104 6.13 -9.94 -7.20
CA GLY A 104 6.05 -8.81 -8.12
C GLY A 104 5.66 -7.48 -7.50
N ILE A 105 6.18 -7.17 -6.31
CA ILE A 105 5.95 -5.86 -5.69
C ILE A 105 6.71 -4.76 -6.41
N ALA A 106 6.24 -3.53 -6.24
CA ALA A 106 6.89 -2.34 -6.79
C ALA A 106 7.93 -1.74 -5.84
N GLY A 107 7.83 -2.01 -4.55
CA GLY A 107 8.80 -1.52 -3.58
C GLY A 107 8.57 -2.11 -2.20
N TYR A 108 9.62 -2.16 -1.41
CA TYR A 108 9.59 -2.68 -0.05
C TYR A 108 10.23 -1.65 0.85
N MET A 109 9.45 -1.02 1.71
CA MET A 109 9.87 0.09 2.56
C MET A 109 9.75 -0.28 4.02
N LEU A 110 10.80 -0.02 4.79
CA LEU A 110 10.79 -0.24 6.23
C LEU A 110 10.25 1.00 6.93
N LYS A 111 9.30 0.79 7.86
CA LYS A 111 8.76 1.87 8.67
C LYS A 111 9.84 2.40 9.59
N PRO A 112 10.18 3.69 9.54
CA PRO A 112 11.17 4.26 10.46
C PRO A 112 10.56 4.47 11.84
N LEU A 113 11.42 4.54 12.86
CA LEU A 113 10.99 4.78 14.24
C LEU A 113 10.62 6.25 14.47
N LYS A 114 11.32 7.17 13.78
CA LYS A 114 11.11 8.61 13.97
C LYS A 114 10.02 9.12 13.05
N TYR A 115 9.10 9.89 13.60
CA TYR A 115 8.00 10.48 12.84
C TYR A 115 8.49 11.32 11.66
N GLU A 116 9.54 12.11 11.84
CA GLU A 116 10.09 12.98 10.81
C GLU A 116 10.62 12.18 9.61
N GLU A 117 11.24 11.04 9.90
CA GLU A 117 11.72 10.13 8.84
C GLU A 117 10.56 9.49 8.10
N TYR A 118 9.50 9.16 8.83
CA TYR A 118 8.29 8.60 8.23
C TYR A 118 7.61 9.62 7.32
N LEU A 119 7.52 10.87 7.78
CA LEU A 119 6.94 11.95 6.99
C LEU A 119 7.71 12.15 5.67
N ASP A 120 9.04 12.17 5.72
CA ASP A 120 9.88 12.26 4.53
C ASP A 120 9.70 11.05 3.61
N GLN A 121 9.61 9.85 4.18
CA GLN A 121 9.41 8.62 3.44
C GLN A 121 8.08 8.65 2.65
N ILE A 122 7.00 9.01 3.31
CA ILE A 122 5.67 9.06 2.67
C ILE A 122 5.63 10.17 1.61
N GLN A 123 6.27 11.31 1.86
CA GLN A 123 6.35 12.39 0.88
C GLN A 123 7.02 11.92 -0.42
N ARG A 124 8.13 11.21 -0.29
CA ARG A 124 8.87 10.66 -1.45
C ARG A 124 8.06 9.60 -2.18
N LEU A 125 7.39 8.73 -1.43
CA LEU A 125 6.55 7.68 -1.99
C LEU A 125 5.43 8.27 -2.85
N VAL A 126 4.69 9.20 -2.31
CA VAL A 126 3.57 9.84 -3.00
C VAL A 126 4.06 10.65 -4.20
N ALA A 127 5.16 11.40 -4.03
CA ALA A 127 5.74 12.19 -5.11
C ALA A 127 6.12 11.31 -6.30
N TYR A 128 6.74 10.15 -6.04
CA TYR A 128 7.11 9.22 -7.10
C TYR A 128 5.89 8.72 -7.87
N TRP A 129 4.86 8.26 -7.15
CA TRP A 129 3.70 7.65 -7.78
C TRP A 129 2.79 8.65 -8.50
N THR A 130 2.79 9.93 -8.10
CA THR A 130 2.06 10.96 -8.83
C THR A 130 2.67 11.27 -10.19
N THR A 131 3.92 10.88 -10.42
CA THR A 131 4.62 11.10 -11.70
C THR A 131 4.55 9.91 -12.64
N ASN A 132 3.95 8.80 -12.23
CA ASN A 132 3.88 7.59 -13.02
C ASN A 132 2.60 7.53 -13.85
N GLU A 133 2.72 6.93 -15.04
CA GLU A 133 1.55 6.54 -15.81
C GLU A 133 1.10 5.16 -15.34
N LEU A 134 -0.17 5.04 -14.96
CA LEU A 134 -0.72 3.83 -14.39
C LEU A 134 -1.74 3.21 -15.35
N ILE A 135 -1.83 1.87 -15.31
CA ILE A 135 -2.83 1.16 -16.11
C ILE A 135 -4.13 1.12 -15.34
N ILE A 136 -5.17 1.66 -15.96
CA ILE A 136 -6.53 1.63 -15.41
C ILE A 136 -7.28 0.54 -16.16
N PRO A 137 -7.63 -0.58 -15.49
CA PRO A 137 -8.36 -1.68 -16.13
C PRO A 137 -9.79 -1.30 -16.51
#